data_06222810605e19d390e986fc62b66410
#
_entry.id   06222810605e19d390e986fc62b66410
#
_cell.length_a   1.000
_cell.length_b   1.000
_cell.length_c   1.000
_cell.angle_alpha   90.00
_cell.angle_beta   90.00
_cell.angle_gamma   90.00
#
_symmetry.space_group_name_H-M   'P 1'
#
loop_
_entity.id
_entity.type
_entity.pdbx_description
1 polymer ?
#
loop_
_entity_poly.entity_id
_entity_poly.type
_entity_poly.pdbx_seq_one_letter_code
_entity_poly.pdbx_strand_id
1 'polypeptide(L)'
;MVRAADGMMAFYPVVENRHHQGILDFSVVPARCAESLQNQARRCAARIADALDYVGVLAVEFFVDGAGRLLVSEMAPRPHNSGHFTIDACVHSQFDQQVRALCGLPLGETRLLSPVVMMNLLGDLWENDEPDWSTLLRHPQLKLHLYGKKVARPGRKMGHVNVLAPDIRQAMAVLDALRGDGHRPREAGMGFPDAEHSAGCGPSCKPLRQSQ
;
A
#
# COMPACT_ATOMS: atom_id res chain seq x y z
N MET A 1 -6.27 -9.05 -1.11
CA MET A 1 -7.39 -9.90 -1.56
C MET A 1 -8.15 -10.48 -0.37
N VAL A 2 -9.31 -11.05 -0.62
CA VAL A 2 -10.09 -11.84 0.35
C VAL A 2 -10.56 -13.12 -0.32
N ARG A 3 -10.61 -14.24 0.43
CA ARG A 3 -11.18 -15.51 0.00
C ARG A 3 -12.21 -15.95 1.02
N ALA A 4 -13.39 -16.34 0.55
CA ALA A 4 -14.46 -16.90 1.35
C ALA A 4 -14.29 -18.43 1.52
N ALA A 5 -15.04 -19.02 2.43
CA ALA A 5 -14.99 -20.46 2.73
C ALA A 5 -15.44 -21.35 1.54
N ASP A 6 -16.27 -20.82 0.65
CA ASP A 6 -16.69 -21.50 -0.59
C ASP A 6 -15.67 -21.41 -1.74
N GLY A 7 -14.52 -20.77 -1.49
CA GLY A 7 -13.45 -20.57 -2.45
C GLY A 7 -13.60 -19.31 -3.32
N MET A 8 -14.69 -18.57 -3.20
CA MET A 8 -14.85 -17.30 -3.92
C MET A 8 -13.79 -16.28 -3.47
N MET A 9 -13.25 -15.52 -4.43
CA MET A 9 -12.20 -14.52 -4.16
C MET A 9 -12.59 -13.14 -4.69
N ALA A 10 -12.23 -12.10 -3.95
CA ALA A 10 -12.29 -10.71 -4.40
C ALA A 10 -10.95 -10.03 -4.22
N PHE A 11 -10.59 -9.19 -5.20
CA PHE A 11 -9.28 -8.52 -5.25
C PHE A 11 -9.47 -7.02 -5.19
N TYR A 12 -8.76 -6.38 -4.29
CA TYR A 12 -8.58 -4.93 -4.32
C TYR A 12 -7.66 -4.53 -5.48
N PRO A 13 -7.68 -3.25 -5.91
CA PRO A 13 -6.66 -2.73 -6.80
C PRO A 13 -5.26 -3.05 -6.28
N VAL A 14 -4.32 -3.28 -7.18
CA VAL A 14 -2.92 -3.46 -6.81
C VAL A 14 -2.37 -2.14 -6.28
N VAL A 15 -1.59 -2.24 -5.22
CA VAL A 15 -1.03 -1.12 -4.48
C VAL A 15 0.44 -0.97 -4.81
N GLU A 16 0.89 0.24 -5.09
CA GLU A 16 2.32 0.56 -5.16
C GLU A 16 2.78 1.04 -3.79
N ASN A 17 3.69 0.30 -3.18
CA ASN A 17 4.24 0.59 -1.85
C ASN A 17 5.60 1.25 -1.95
N ARG A 18 5.81 2.30 -1.17
CA ARG A 18 7.11 2.94 -0.97
C ARG A 18 7.54 2.78 0.48
N HIS A 19 8.73 2.23 0.66
CA HIS A 19 9.33 2.01 1.97
C HIS A 19 10.47 2.99 2.19
N HIS A 20 10.61 3.42 3.45
CA HIS A 20 11.74 4.17 3.93
C HIS A 20 12.34 3.44 5.13
N GLN A 21 13.65 3.13 5.10
CA GLN A 21 14.34 2.36 6.16
C GLN A 21 13.62 1.06 6.57
N GLY A 22 13.07 0.33 5.58
CA GLY A 22 12.33 -0.92 5.82
C GLY A 22 10.90 -0.75 6.34
N ILE A 23 10.41 0.47 6.57
CA ILE A 23 9.06 0.74 7.04
C ILE A 23 8.22 1.27 5.88
N LEU A 24 6.99 0.75 5.71
CA LEU A 24 6.07 1.29 4.72
C LEU A 24 5.78 2.76 5.03
N ASP A 25 6.15 3.59 4.11
CA ASP A 25 6.01 5.03 4.17
C ASP A 25 4.66 5.46 3.63
N PHE A 26 4.44 5.23 2.33
CA PHE A 26 3.16 5.52 1.68
C PHE A 26 2.82 4.48 0.63
N SER A 27 1.53 4.41 0.30
CA SER A 27 0.96 3.55 -0.73
C SER A 27 0.19 4.39 -1.75
N VAL A 28 0.34 4.08 -3.02
CA VAL A 28 -0.37 4.73 -4.14
C VAL A 28 -1.35 3.73 -4.74
N VAL A 29 -2.60 4.12 -4.93
CA VAL A 29 -3.67 3.26 -5.46
C VAL A 29 -4.52 4.01 -6.49
N PRO A 30 -4.67 3.46 -7.70
CA PRO A 30 -4.07 2.22 -8.21
C PRO A 30 -2.57 2.33 -8.44
N ALA A 31 -1.88 1.19 -8.40
CA ALA A 31 -0.44 1.12 -8.68
C ALA A 31 -0.11 1.60 -10.10
N ARG A 32 0.99 2.35 -10.23
CA ARG A 32 1.48 2.90 -11.51
C ARG A 32 2.37 1.88 -12.22
N CYS A 33 1.83 0.73 -12.56
CA CYS A 33 2.53 -0.34 -13.28
C CYS A 33 1.65 -0.97 -14.35
N ALA A 34 2.25 -1.71 -15.27
CA ALA A 34 1.55 -2.36 -16.36
C ALA A 34 0.44 -3.30 -15.85
N GLU A 35 -0.69 -3.33 -16.53
CA GLU A 35 -1.83 -4.19 -16.18
C GLU A 35 -1.45 -5.69 -16.19
N SER A 36 -0.57 -6.09 -17.09
CA SER A 36 -0.04 -7.46 -17.17
C SER A 36 0.64 -7.88 -15.85
N LEU A 37 1.42 -6.96 -15.24
CA LEU A 37 2.09 -7.18 -13.96
C LEU A 37 1.07 -7.25 -12.81
N GLN A 38 0.07 -6.37 -12.79
CA GLN A 38 -1.02 -6.42 -11.82
C GLN A 38 -1.79 -7.74 -11.89
N ASN A 39 -2.08 -8.22 -13.09
CA ASN A 39 -2.77 -9.50 -13.31
C ASN A 39 -1.90 -10.69 -12.88
N GLN A 40 -0.58 -10.61 -13.06
CA GLN A 40 0.35 -11.62 -12.57
C GLN A 40 0.36 -11.66 -11.03
N ALA A 41 0.39 -10.50 -10.36
CA ALA A 41 0.32 -10.40 -8.91
C ALA A 41 -0.97 -11.01 -8.35
N ARG A 42 -2.13 -10.67 -8.95
CA ARG A 42 -3.43 -11.24 -8.56
C ARG A 42 -3.45 -12.76 -8.71
N ARG A 43 -2.97 -13.30 -9.83
CA ARG A 43 -2.89 -14.77 -10.05
C ARG A 43 -1.97 -15.45 -9.05
N CYS A 44 -0.84 -14.84 -8.71
CA CYS A 44 0.07 -15.37 -7.72
C CYS A 44 -0.59 -15.41 -6.33
N ALA A 45 -1.22 -14.32 -5.91
CA ALA A 45 -1.93 -14.24 -4.64
C ALA A 45 -3.11 -15.23 -4.56
N ALA A 46 -3.86 -15.43 -5.65
CA ALA A 46 -4.91 -16.44 -5.74
C ALA A 46 -4.37 -17.86 -5.49
N ARG A 47 -3.30 -18.22 -6.19
CA ARG A 47 -2.66 -19.55 -6.04
C ARG A 47 -2.17 -19.80 -4.63
N ILE A 48 -1.62 -18.76 -3.97
CA ILE A 48 -1.17 -18.85 -2.57
C ILE A 48 -2.38 -19.09 -1.65
N ALA A 49 -3.46 -18.31 -1.81
CA ALA A 49 -4.66 -18.44 -1.01
C ALA A 49 -5.32 -19.82 -1.16
N ASP A 50 -5.35 -20.35 -2.39
CA ASP A 50 -5.89 -21.70 -2.67
C ASP A 50 -5.00 -22.80 -2.07
N ALA A 51 -3.67 -22.70 -2.26
CA ALA A 51 -2.74 -23.70 -1.73
C ALA A 51 -2.77 -23.79 -0.19
N LEU A 52 -3.14 -22.69 0.49
CA LEU A 52 -3.27 -22.62 1.94
C LEU A 52 -4.70 -22.92 2.42
N ASP A 53 -5.65 -23.13 1.51
CA ASP A 53 -7.08 -23.16 1.81
C ASP A 53 -7.51 -22.02 2.75
N TYR A 54 -6.94 -20.84 2.52
CA TYR A 54 -7.06 -19.70 3.42
C TYR A 54 -8.45 -19.05 3.31
N VAL A 55 -9.05 -18.73 4.47
CA VAL A 55 -10.30 -17.98 4.57
C VAL A 55 -10.04 -16.65 5.27
N GLY A 56 -10.38 -15.55 4.62
CA GLY A 56 -10.18 -14.20 5.14
C GLY A 56 -9.39 -13.30 4.20
N VAL A 57 -8.95 -12.15 4.73
CA VAL A 57 -8.13 -11.18 4.00
C VAL A 57 -6.66 -11.61 4.03
N LEU A 58 -6.06 -11.69 2.84
CA LEU A 58 -4.65 -11.99 2.63
C LEU A 58 -4.00 -10.83 1.87
N ALA A 59 -2.94 -10.28 2.43
CA ALA A 59 -2.02 -9.41 1.72
C ALA A 59 -0.79 -10.21 1.26
N VAL A 60 -0.39 -10.00 0.00
CA VAL A 60 0.86 -10.54 -0.54
C VAL A 60 1.64 -9.37 -1.11
N GLU A 61 2.83 -9.16 -0.59
CA GLU A 61 3.74 -8.12 -1.07
C GLU A 61 4.77 -8.71 -2.04
N PHE A 62 5.12 -7.93 -3.06
CA PHE A 62 6.04 -8.34 -4.10
C PHE A 62 7.11 -7.27 -4.30
N PHE A 63 8.32 -7.73 -4.58
CA PHE A 63 9.30 -6.93 -5.29
C PHE A 63 9.17 -7.14 -6.80
N VAL A 64 9.47 -6.09 -7.56
CA VAL A 64 9.64 -6.16 -9.01
C VAL A 64 11.12 -5.99 -9.28
N ASP A 65 11.77 -7.02 -9.84
CA ASP A 65 13.19 -6.93 -10.17
C ASP A 65 13.45 -6.11 -11.45
N GLY A 66 14.72 -5.86 -11.76
CA GLY A 66 15.12 -5.10 -12.93
C GLY A 66 14.73 -5.76 -14.28
N ALA A 67 14.31 -7.02 -14.28
CA ALA A 67 13.77 -7.74 -15.44
C ALA A 67 12.22 -7.75 -15.46
N GLY A 68 11.57 -7.06 -14.54
CA GLY A 68 10.11 -6.99 -14.44
C GLY A 68 9.47 -8.24 -13.83
N ARG A 69 10.21 -9.13 -13.18
CA ARG A 69 9.70 -10.33 -12.54
C ARG A 69 9.19 -10.03 -11.13
N LEU A 70 8.08 -10.67 -10.75
CA LEU A 70 7.55 -10.60 -9.39
C LEU A 70 8.25 -11.62 -8.49
N LEU A 71 8.74 -11.13 -7.34
CA LEU A 71 9.29 -11.94 -6.26
C LEU A 71 8.44 -11.69 -5.01
N VAL A 72 7.89 -12.74 -4.40
CA VAL A 72 7.13 -12.62 -3.14
C VAL A 72 8.09 -12.17 -2.04
N SER A 73 7.73 -11.09 -1.37
CA SER A 73 8.50 -10.50 -0.26
C SER A 73 7.90 -10.88 1.09
N GLU A 74 6.59 -10.68 1.25
CA GLU A 74 5.89 -10.91 2.51
C GLU A 74 4.47 -11.40 2.24
N MET A 75 3.95 -12.22 3.16
CA MET A 75 2.54 -12.58 3.22
C MET A 75 1.99 -12.26 4.60
N ALA A 76 0.82 -11.62 4.64
CA ALA A 76 0.12 -11.33 5.88
C ALA A 76 -1.30 -11.92 5.82
N PRO A 77 -1.58 -13.04 6.54
CA PRO A 77 -2.91 -13.67 6.58
C PRO A 77 -3.83 -12.90 7.55
N ARG A 78 -4.05 -11.63 7.28
CA ARG A 78 -4.85 -10.68 8.07
C ARG A 78 -4.99 -9.36 7.31
N PRO A 79 -5.91 -8.46 7.74
CA PRO A 79 -5.86 -7.06 7.32
C PRO A 79 -4.46 -6.49 7.47
N HIS A 80 -4.00 -5.76 6.46
CA HIS A 80 -2.63 -5.26 6.35
C HIS A 80 -2.59 -3.75 6.19
N ASN A 81 -1.49 -3.15 6.64
CA ASN A 81 -1.30 -1.69 6.61
C ASN A 81 -1.42 -1.11 5.19
N SER A 82 -0.84 -1.78 4.18
CA SER A 82 -0.98 -1.35 2.78
C SER A 82 -2.43 -1.38 2.25
N GLY A 83 -3.35 -2.04 2.96
CA GLY A 83 -4.78 -2.09 2.67
C GLY A 83 -5.62 -1.06 3.43
N HIS A 84 -5.04 -0.18 4.23
CA HIS A 84 -5.81 0.79 5.03
C HIS A 84 -6.53 1.85 4.19
N PHE A 85 -6.06 2.12 2.97
CA PHE A 85 -6.76 2.99 2.01
C PHE A 85 -8.19 2.53 1.74
N THR A 86 -8.46 1.24 1.91
CA THR A 86 -9.78 0.65 1.62
C THR A 86 -10.89 1.17 2.52
N ILE A 87 -10.55 1.72 3.69
CA ILE A 87 -11.52 2.30 4.63
C ILE A 87 -12.28 3.46 3.98
N ASP A 88 -11.57 4.32 3.24
CA ASP A 88 -12.14 5.55 2.69
C ASP A 88 -12.35 5.48 1.17
N ALA A 89 -11.57 4.66 0.47
CA ALA A 89 -11.47 4.69 -0.99
C ALA A 89 -12.07 3.47 -1.70
N CYS A 90 -12.64 2.49 -0.99
CA CYS A 90 -13.31 1.33 -1.59
C CYS A 90 -14.75 1.20 -1.11
N VAL A 91 -15.57 0.44 -1.85
CA VAL A 91 -16.98 0.16 -1.47
C VAL A 91 -17.03 -0.57 -0.13
N HIS A 92 -16.20 -1.61 0.04
CA HIS A 92 -16.01 -2.30 1.33
C HIS A 92 -14.54 -2.27 1.71
N SER A 93 -14.27 -2.02 2.98
CA SER A 93 -12.92 -2.06 3.53
C SER A 93 -12.39 -3.48 3.65
N GLN A 94 -11.07 -3.63 3.79
CA GLN A 94 -10.48 -4.92 4.13
C GLN A 94 -11.01 -5.49 5.46
N PHE A 95 -11.44 -4.63 6.39
CA PHE A 95 -12.00 -5.04 7.68
C PHE A 95 -13.41 -5.60 7.51
N ASP A 96 -14.26 -4.95 6.71
CA ASP A 96 -15.59 -5.48 6.36
C ASP A 96 -15.47 -6.85 5.69
N GLN A 97 -14.54 -6.98 4.74
CA GLN A 97 -14.30 -8.24 4.04
C GLN A 97 -13.79 -9.34 4.98
N GLN A 98 -12.93 -9.00 5.94
CA GLN A 98 -12.46 -9.95 6.95
C GLN A 98 -13.63 -10.50 7.76
N VAL A 99 -14.51 -9.62 8.25
CA VAL A 99 -15.70 -10.02 9.01
C VAL A 99 -16.63 -10.87 8.13
N ARG A 100 -16.90 -10.45 6.89
CA ARG A 100 -17.75 -11.20 5.96
C ARG A 100 -17.22 -12.61 5.72
N ALA A 101 -15.93 -12.75 5.40
CA ALA A 101 -15.31 -14.04 5.12
C ALA A 101 -15.37 -14.97 6.35
N LEU A 102 -15.07 -14.46 7.55
CA LEU A 102 -15.07 -15.25 8.79
C LEU A 102 -16.49 -15.65 9.24
N CYS A 103 -17.47 -14.82 8.97
CA CYS A 103 -18.87 -15.08 9.32
C CYS A 103 -19.64 -15.85 8.24
N GLY A 104 -18.99 -16.28 7.15
CA GLY A 104 -19.64 -16.99 6.04
C GLY A 104 -20.64 -16.11 5.27
N LEU A 105 -20.48 -14.77 5.31
CA LEU A 105 -21.30 -13.84 4.54
C LEU A 105 -20.76 -13.72 3.11
N PRO A 106 -21.61 -13.38 2.13
CA PRO A 106 -21.16 -13.08 0.78
C PRO A 106 -20.10 -11.97 0.78
N LEU A 107 -19.04 -12.12 -0.04
CA LEU A 107 -18.04 -11.07 -0.19
C LEU A 107 -18.67 -9.80 -0.75
N GLY A 108 -18.21 -8.66 -0.22
CA GLY A 108 -18.63 -7.36 -0.71
C GLY A 108 -17.80 -6.91 -1.92
N GLU A 109 -18.22 -5.85 -2.58
CA GLU A 109 -17.50 -5.25 -3.70
C GLU A 109 -16.19 -4.56 -3.24
N THR A 110 -15.09 -4.82 -3.95
CA THR A 110 -13.75 -4.28 -3.66
C THR A 110 -13.39 -3.08 -4.55
N ARG A 111 -14.35 -2.57 -5.31
CA ARG A 111 -14.11 -1.49 -6.28
C ARG A 111 -13.61 -0.22 -5.61
N LEU A 112 -12.59 0.38 -6.24
CA LEU A 112 -12.06 1.68 -5.86
C LEU A 112 -13.08 2.77 -6.23
N LEU A 113 -13.36 3.66 -5.28
CA LEU A 113 -14.25 4.81 -5.46
C LEU A 113 -13.50 6.04 -5.95
N SER A 114 -12.24 6.19 -5.50
CA SER A 114 -11.38 7.31 -5.85
C SER A 114 -9.92 6.89 -5.81
N PRO A 115 -9.06 7.38 -6.70
CA PRO A 115 -7.63 7.31 -6.52
C PRO A 115 -7.22 7.85 -5.15
N VAL A 116 -6.23 7.22 -4.52
CA VAL A 116 -5.85 7.54 -3.14
C VAL A 116 -4.36 7.33 -2.91
N VAL A 117 -3.78 8.17 -2.07
CA VAL A 117 -2.47 7.95 -1.48
C VAL A 117 -2.64 7.82 0.03
N MET A 118 -2.21 6.69 0.57
CA MET A 118 -2.18 6.44 2.02
C MET A 118 -0.77 6.70 2.53
N MET A 119 -0.60 7.48 3.61
CA MET A 119 0.69 7.70 4.27
C MET A 119 0.60 7.30 5.73
N ASN A 120 1.61 6.57 6.23
CA ASN A 120 1.72 6.26 7.64
C ASN A 120 2.18 7.47 8.45
N LEU A 121 1.59 7.64 9.62
CA LEU A 121 2.04 8.57 10.66
C LEU A 121 2.87 7.77 11.66
N LEU A 122 4.18 8.01 11.66
CA LEU A 122 5.13 7.31 12.52
C LEU A 122 5.32 8.07 13.84
N GLY A 123 5.75 7.36 14.87
CA GLY A 123 5.96 7.92 16.20
C GLY A 123 7.02 9.02 16.28
N ASP A 124 7.84 9.13 15.24
CA ASP A 124 8.81 10.23 15.07
C ASP A 124 8.12 11.60 15.03
N LEU A 125 6.86 11.65 14.59
CA LEU A 125 6.07 12.89 14.59
C LEU A 125 5.69 13.38 16.00
N TRP A 126 5.76 12.53 17.02
CA TRP A 126 5.46 12.83 18.43
C TRP A 126 6.72 13.14 19.25
N GLU A 127 7.83 13.52 18.63
CA GLU A 127 9.11 13.70 19.31
C GLU A 127 9.03 14.71 20.46
N ASN A 128 8.24 15.77 20.31
CA ASN A 128 8.11 16.82 21.33
C ASN A 128 6.75 16.78 22.04
N ASP A 129 5.69 16.36 21.36
CA ASP A 129 4.31 16.22 21.88
C ASP A 129 3.40 15.67 20.76
N GLU A 130 2.08 15.60 21.00
CA GLU A 130 1.10 15.28 19.96
C GLU A 130 1.14 16.34 18.83
N PRO A 131 1.25 15.92 17.56
CA PRO A 131 1.28 16.84 16.43
C PRO A 131 0.03 17.73 16.33
N ASP A 132 0.19 18.95 15.85
CA ASP A 132 -0.95 19.80 15.50
C ASP A 132 -1.63 19.30 14.21
N TRP A 133 -2.70 18.56 14.39
CA TRP A 133 -3.49 18.01 13.30
C TRP A 133 -4.24 19.06 12.46
N SER A 134 -4.35 20.30 12.94
CA SER A 134 -5.07 21.37 12.23
C SER A 134 -4.45 21.64 10.86
N THR A 135 -3.13 21.52 10.72
CA THR A 135 -2.40 21.66 9.45
C THR A 135 -2.83 20.59 8.44
N LEU A 136 -2.87 19.31 8.86
CA LEU A 136 -3.34 18.21 8.02
C LEU A 136 -4.81 18.40 7.61
N LEU A 137 -5.65 18.79 8.56
CA LEU A 137 -7.10 18.90 8.38
C LEU A 137 -7.52 20.11 7.51
N ARG A 138 -6.60 21.01 7.15
CA ARG A 138 -6.83 22.05 6.12
C ARG A 138 -7.03 21.47 4.72
N HIS A 139 -6.59 20.24 4.47
CA HIS A 139 -6.77 19.58 3.19
C HIS A 139 -8.11 18.84 3.17
N PRO A 140 -9.13 19.32 2.44
CA PRO A 140 -10.50 18.76 2.51
C PRO A 140 -10.62 17.34 1.97
N GLN A 141 -9.65 16.88 1.17
CA GLN A 141 -9.57 15.53 0.62
C GLN A 141 -8.83 14.53 1.52
N LEU A 142 -8.36 14.98 2.70
CA LEU A 142 -7.61 14.13 3.62
C LEU A 142 -8.52 13.52 4.68
N LYS A 143 -8.30 12.24 4.96
CA LYS A 143 -8.89 11.49 6.06
C LYS A 143 -7.80 11.09 7.04
N LEU A 144 -7.97 11.45 8.31
CA LEU A 144 -7.02 11.16 9.38
C LEU A 144 -7.52 9.99 10.23
N HIS A 145 -6.66 9.00 10.45
CA HIS A 145 -6.91 7.83 11.28
C HIS A 145 -5.80 7.68 12.33
N LEU A 146 -6.13 7.92 13.59
CA LEU A 146 -5.22 7.73 14.72
C LEU A 146 -5.54 6.40 15.43
N TYR A 147 -4.48 5.67 15.83
CA TYR A 147 -4.66 4.33 16.42
C TYR A 147 -4.83 4.34 17.94
N GLY A 148 -4.80 5.49 18.60
CA GLY A 148 -4.96 5.62 20.04
C GLY A 148 -3.84 4.98 20.87
N LYS A 149 -2.65 4.79 20.29
CA LYS A 149 -1.50 4.19 21.00
C LYS A 149 -0.90 5.19 21.98
N LYS A 150 -0.79 4.82 23.25
CA LYS A 150 -0.33 5.69 24.33
C LYS A 150 1.15 6.10 24.24
N VAL A 151 1.99 5.28 23.64
CA VAL A 151 3.44 5.49 23.58
C VAL A 151 3.87 5.60 22.14
N ALA A 152 4.30 6.76 21.71
CA ALA A 152 4.98 6.98 20.45
C ALA A 152 6.45 6.53 20.58
N ARG A 153 6.94 5.79 19.58
CA ARG A 153 8.35 5.41 19.44
C ARG A 153 8.77 5.63 18.00
N PRO A 154 10.02 5.98 17.72
CA PRO A 154 10.52 6.07 16.36
C PRO A 154 10.17 4.82 15.53
N GLY A 155 9.68 5.03 14.32
CA GLY A 155 9.25 3.96 13.41
C GLY A 155 7.94 3.25 13.77
N ARG A 156 7.33 3.51 14.93
CA ARG A 156 6.06 2.91 15.30
C ARG A 156 4.92 3.60 14.56
N LYS A 157 4.10 2.82 13.83
CA LYS A 157 2.90 3.32 13.15
C LYS A 157 1.86 3.75 14.20
N MET A 158 1.60 5.03 14.30
CA MET A 158 0.67 5.66 15.27
C MET A 158 -0.68 5.98 14.63
N GLY A 159 -0.70 6.09 13.32
CA GLY A 159 -1.88 6.39 12.53
C GLY A 159 -1.56 6.32 11.04
N HIS A 160 -2.51 6.76 10.23
CA HIS A 160 -2.31 7.02 8.81
C HIS A 160 -3.24 8.12 8.32
N VAL A 161 -2.92 8.67 7.18
CA VAL A 161 -3.82 9.54 6.43
C VAL A 161 -4.13 8.91 5.08
N ASN A 162 -5.34 9.09 4.59
CA ASN A 162 -5.75 8.80 3.22
C ASN A 162 -6.05 10.12 2.51
N VAL A 163 -5.38 10.38 1.40
CA VAL A 163 -5.62 11.54 0.54
C VAL A 163 -6.33 11.05 -0.71
N LEU A 164 -7.62 11.36 -0.82
CA LEU A 164 -8.45 11.01 -1.97
C LEU A 164 -8.45 12.17 -2.96
N ALA A 165 -8.28 11.88 -4.25
CA ALA A 165 -8.30 12.92 -5.28
C ALA A 165 -8.82 12.37 -6.61
N PRO A 166 -9.24 13.23 -7.56
CA PRO A 166 -9.66 12.79 -8.88
C PRO A 166 -8.59 12.00 -9.65
N ASP A 167 -7.32 12.28 -9.38
CA ASP A 167 -6.17 11.56 -9.95
C ASP A 167 -4.99 11.47 -8.96
N ILE A 168 -4.06 10.55 -9.25
CA ILE A 168 -2.90 10.29 -8.38
C ILE A 168 -1.95 11.49 -8.28
N ARG A 169 -1.82 12.32 -9.34
CA ARG A 169 -0.92 13.49 -9.30
C ARG A 169 -1.40 14.50 -8.26
N GLN A 170 -2.72 14.74 -8.20
CA GLN A 170 -3.30 15.62 -7.19
C GLN A 170 -3.15 15.06 -5.77
N ALA A 171 -3.38 13.76 -5.59
CA ALA A 171 -3.16 13.12 -4.28
C ALA A 171 -1.68 13.21 -3.85
N MET A 172 -0.74 12.98 -4.77
CA MET A 172 0.70 13.11 -4.50
C MET A 172 1.10 14.55 -4.18
N ALA A 173 0.55 15.55 -4.88
CA ALA A 173 0.85 16.95 -4.60
C ALA A 173 0.45 17.36 -3.16
N VAL A 174 -0.68 16.85 -2.66
CA VAL A 174 -1.07 17.03 -1.25
C VAL A 174 -0.09 16.33 -0.32
N LEU A 175 0.31 15.10 -0.63
CA LEU A 175 1.29 14.37 0.16
C LEU A 175 2.63 15.13 0.25
N ASP A 176 3.09 15.69 -0.87
CA ASP A 176 4.36 16.45 -0.93
C ASP A 176 4.27 17.76 -0.13
N ALA A 177 3.10 18.43 -0.16
CA ALA A 177 2.85 19.61 0.69
C ALA A 177 2.92 19.23 2.17
N LEU A 178 2.27 18.14 2.60
CA LEU A 178 2.30 17.65 3.98
C LEU A 178 3.73 17.33 4.44
N ARG A 179 4.58 16.84 3.56
CA ARG A 179 6.00 16.57 3.86
C ARG A 179 6.81 17.86 4.00
N GLY A 180 6.51 18.86 3.18
CA GLY A 180 7.15 20.19 3.24
C GLY A 180 6.84 20.94 4.53
N ASP A 181 5.65 20.73 5.10
CA ASP A 181 5.18 21.35 6.35
C ASP A 181 5.74 20.70 7.64
N GLY A 182 6.74 19.83 7.53
CA GLY A 182 7.46 19.27 8.69
C GLY A 182 6.90 17.96 9.23
N HIS A 183 5.97 17.32 8.53
CA HIS A 183 5.40 16.02 8.94
C HIS A 183 6.28 14.82 8.58
N ARG A 184 7.58 15.08 8.31
CA ARG A 184 8.63 14.05 8.11
C ARG A 184 10.02 14.54 8.42
N PRO A 185 10.95 13.62 8.80
CA PRO A 185 12.37 13.92 8.77
C PRO A 185 12.78 14.33 7.34
N ARG A 186 13.44 15.47 7.23
CA ARG A 186 13.94 16.00 5.96
C ARG A 186 15.00 15.04 5.41
N GLU A 187 14.75 14.41 4.29
CA GLU A 187 15.80 13.81 3.46
C GLU A 187 15.93 14.54 2.12
N ALA A 188 17.21 14.71 1.75
CA ALA A 188 17.63 15.37 0.53
C ALA A 188 17.11 14.62 -0.71
N GLY A 189 16.49 15.35 -1.61
CA GLY A 189 16.26 15.13 -3.02
C GLY A 189 16.52 13.72 -3.60
N MET A 190 15.46 12.94 -3.77
CA MET A 190 15.38 12.00 -4.86
C MET A 190 14.17 12.37 -5.70
N GLY A 191 14.46 13.04 -6.81
CA GLY A 191 13.50 13.26 -7.88
C GLY A 191 13.00 11.91 -8.38
N PHE A 192 11.70 11.82 -8.65
CA PHE A 192 11.11 10.67 -9.31
C PHE A 192 11.75 10.51 -10.70
N PRO A 193 12.18 9.31 -11.09
CA PRO A 193 12.45 9.09 -12.51
C PRO A 193 11.09 9.12 -13.24
N ASP A 194 10.93 10.09 -14.13
CA ASP A 194 9.80 10.15 -15.04
C ASP A 194 9.69 8.82 -15.80
N ALA A 195 8.46 8.31 -15.91
CA ALA A 195 8.15 7.05 -16.59
C ALA A 195 8.23 7.13 -18.14
N GLU A 196 9.00 8.07 -18.65
CA GLU A 196 9.29 8.22 -20.08
C GLU A 196 10.81 8.14 -20.26
N HIS A 197 11.30 6.98 -20.67
CA HIS A 197 12.45 6.62 -21.49
C HIS A 197 12.99 5.24 -21.11
N SER A 198 12.39 4.22 -21.64
CA SER A 198 13.06 2.92 -21.76
C SER A 198 13.17 2.50 -23.23
N ALA A 199 14.09 3.13 -23.94
CA ALA A 199 14.65 2.58 -25.15
C ALA A 199 16.17 2.69 -25.04
N GLY A 200 16.85 1.56 -24.81
CA GLY A 200 18.31 1.49 -24.80
C GLY A 200 18.85 0.37 -23.92
N CYS A 201 18.65 -0.87 -24.35
CA CYS A 201 19.32 -2.02 -23.74
C CYS A 201 20.72 -2.14 -24.34
N GLY A 202 21.76 -1.95 -23.51
CA GLY A 202 23.14 -2.34 -23.82
C GLY A 202 23.51 -3.63 -23.06
N PRO A 203 24.28 -4.56 -23.66
CA PRO A 203 24.49 -5.89 -23.13
C PRO A 203 25.72 -5.98 -22.25
N SER A 204 25.56 -6.26 -20.95
CA SER A 204 26.59 -7.03 -20.20
C SER A 204 26.10 -7.37 -18.77
N CYS A 205 25.57 -8.55 -18.60
CA CYS A 205 25.56 -9.23 -17.30
C CYS A 205 25.93 -10.70 -17.51
N LYS A 206 27.10 -11.10 -16.96
CA LYS A 206 27.58 -12.47 -16.95
C LYS A 206 26.73 -13.33 -16.00
N PRO A 207 26.50 -14.62 -16.31
CA PRO A 207 25.75 -15.52 -15.47
C PRO A 207 26.54 -15.93 -14.21
N LEU A 208 25.90 -15.91 -13.06
CA LEU A 208 26.39 -16.54 -11.83
C LEU A 208 26.41 -18.06 -12.00
N ARG A 209 27.58 -18.66 -11.78
CA ARG A 209 27.80 -20.10 -11.78
C ARG A 209 27.00 -20.75 -10.63
N GLN A 210 26.30 -21.83 -10.98
CA GLN A 210 25.80 -22.83 -10.04
C GLN A 210 27.02 -23.56 -9.43
N SER A 211 27.12 -23.58 -8.12
CA SER A 211 27.95 -24.52 -7.37
C SER A 211 27.07 -25.60 -6.76
N GLN A 212 27.52 -26.80 -6.95
CA GLN A 212 26.95 -28.09 -6.58
C GLN A 212 26.55 -28.20 -5.10
#